data_73ceb71874f11fb85beea7058f0c124f
#
_entry.id   73ceb71874f11fb85beea7058f0c124f
#
_cell.length_a   1.000
_cell.length_b   1.000
_cell.length_c   1.000
_cell.angle_alpha   90.00
_cell.angle_beta   90.00
_cell.angle_gamma   90.00
#
_symmetry.space_group_name_H-M   'P 1'
#
loop_
_entity.id
_entity.type
_entity.pdbx_description
1 polymer ?
#
loop_
_entity_poly.entity_id
_entity_poly.type
_entity_poly.pdbx_seq_one_letter_code
_entity_poly.pdbx_strand_id
1 'polypeptide(L)'
;METSNFYNEILTEHNIRPYHKHDMPDATFSLNGVNPSCGDDITLKLKVVDDVIEDASFIGDGCAISQASADIMADMVIGRSKEEALRLAEMFIRMIKGSVTNEEIDELEEAGALKDISHMPARVKCAVLGWHTLQEIFEKNEDANT
;
A
#
# COMPACT_ATOMS: atom_id res chain seq x y z
N MET A 1 18.81 -15.88 -2.23
CA MET A 1 19.72 -15.06 -3.05
C MET A 1 18.98 -14.38 -4.18
N GLU A 2 18.37 -15.12 -5.07
CA GLU A 2 17.58 -14.55 -6.17
C GLU A 2 16.40 -13.74 -5.65
N THR A 3 15.72 -14.25 -4.64
CA THR A 3 14.59 -13.56 -4.03
C THR A 3 15.02 -12.21 -3.44
N SER A 4 16.20 -12.19 -2.82
CA SER A 4 16.76 -11.00 -2.23
C SER A 4 17.08 -9.92 -3.27
N ASN A 5 17.64 -10.34 -4.41
CA ASN A 5 17.94 -9.41 -5.50
C ASN A 5 16.68 -8.83 -6.13
N PHE A 6 15.68 -9.68 -6.33
CA PHE A 6 14.40 -9.28 -6.89
C PHE A 6 13.71 -8.26 -5.99
N TYR A 7 13.70 -8.54 -4.70
CA TYR A 7 13.16 -7.65 -3.69
C TYR A 7 13.86 -6.28 -3.74
N ASN A 8 15.20 -6.28 -3.81
CA ASN A 8 15.97 -5.06 -3.87
C ASN A 8 15.71 -4.25 -5.14
N GLU A 9 15.54 -4.91 -6.27
CA GLU A 9 15.24 -4.26 -7.54
C GLU A 9 13.89 -3.54 -7.51
N ILE A 10 12.87 -4.20 -6.99
CA ILE A 10 11.54 -3.62 -6.89
C ILE A 10 11.53 -2.43 -5.93
N LEU A 11 12.14 -2.58 -4.76
CA LEU A 11 12.24 -1.49 -3.81
C LEU A 11 13.00 -0.31 -4.40
N THR A 12 14.09 -0.57 -5.08
CA THR A 12 14.91 0.47 -5.68
C THR A 12 14.14 1.24 -6.74
N GLU A 13 13.45 0.52 -7.61
CA GLU A 13 12.65 1.14 -8.66
C GLU A 13 11.58 2.08 -8.09
N HIS A 14 10.82 1.60 -7.12
CA HIS A 14 9.75 2.40 -6.52
C HIS A 14 10.25 3.53 -5.62
N ASN A 15 11.49 3.48 -5.19
CA ASN A 15 12.09 4.57 -4.40
C ASN A 15 12.75 5.64 -5.28
N ILE A 16 13.40 5.22 -6.36
CA ILE A 16 14.07 6.16 -7.26
C ILE A 16 13.06 6.87 -8.17
N ARG A 17 12.06 6.11 -8.63
CA ARG A 17 11.05 6.61 -9.55
C ARG A 17 9.65 6.22 -9.08
N PRO A 18 9.18 6.80 -7.98
CA PRO A 18 7.82 6.49 -7.52
C PRO A 18 6.82 7.08 -8.51
N TYR A 19 5.93 6.23 -9.00
CA TYR A 19 4.96 6.63 -10.01
C TYR A 19 3.79 7.42 -9.43
N HIS A 20 3.53 7.23 -8.14
CA HIS A 20 2.32 7.77 -7.51
C HIS A 20 2.61 8.67 -6.32
N LYS A 21 3.85 9.14 -6.18
CA LYS A 21 4.21 10.06 -5.10
C LYS A 21 4.04 11.50 -5.57
N HIS A 22 2.82 12.00 -5.47
CA HIS A 22 2.48 13.37 -5.84
C HIS A 22 1.18 13.77 -5.15
N ASP A 23 0.92 15.06 -5.08
CA ASP A 23 -0.33 15.55 -4.53
C ASP A 23 -1.49 15.33 -5.50
N MET A 24 -2.70 15.31 -4.97
CA MET A 24 -3.91 15.15 -5.76
C MET A 24 -4.98 16.11 -5.18
N PRO A 25 -5.00 17.37 -5.66
CA PRO A 25 -5.93 18.36 -5.12
C PRO A 25 -7.40 18.01 -5.27
N ASP A 26 -7.75 17.18 -6.25
CA ASP A 26 -9.13 16.75 -6.49
C ASP A 26 -9.46 15.38 -5.87
N ALA A 27 -8.68 14.95 -4.89
CA ALA A 27 -8.93 13.69 -4.20
C ALA A 27 -10.30 13.70 -3.51
N THR A 28 -10.99 12.59 -3.62
CA THR A 28 -12.26 12.38 -2.92
C THR A 28 -12.00 12.13 -1.43
N PHE A 29 -10.96 11.37 -1.14
CA PHE A 29 -10.56 11.02 0.23
C PHE A 29 -9.08 11.27 0.44
N SER A 30 -8.74 11.66 1.66
CA SER A 30 -7.36 11.89 2.06
C SER A 30 -7.23 11.49 3.53
N LEU A 31 -6.21 10.71 3.85
CA LEU A 31 -5.97 10.30 5.23
C LEU A 31 -4.49 10.14 5.49
N ASN A 32 -4.04 10.66 6.62
CA ASN A 32 -2.66 10.55 7.05
C ASN A 32 -2.45 9.27 7.85
N GLY A 33 -1.40 8.53 7.53
CA GLY A 33 -0.96 7.36 8.28
C GLY A 33 0.44 7.58 8.80
N VAL A 34 0.67 7.22 10.05
CA VAL A 34 1.94 7.46 10.72
C VAL A 34 2.46 6.18 11.36
N ASN A 35 3.75 5.93 11.22
CA ASN A 35 4.46 4.89 11.95
C ASN A 35 5.64 5.54 12.68
N PRO A 36 5.44 5.95 13.95
CA PRO A 36 6.48 6.68 14.68
C PRO A 36 7.78 5.90 14.87
N SER A 37 7.72 4.58 14.91
CA SER A 37 8.88 3.72 15.11
C SER A 37 9.96 3.93 14.04
N CYS A 38 9.54 4.22 12.81
CA CYS A 38 10.45 4.40 11.67
C CYS A 38 10.42 5.82 11.11
N GLY A 39 9.63 6.71 11.70
CA GLY A 39 9.49 8.07 11.18
C GLY A 39 8.68 8.15 9.91
N ASP A 40 7.86 7.15 9.63
CA ASP A 40 7.01 7.15 8.44
C ASP A 40 5.78 8.06 8.66
N ASP A 41 5.53 8.94 7.72
CA ASP A 41 4.41 9.87 7.77
C ASP A 41 3.93 10.06 6.33
N ILE A 42 2.88 9.33 5.98
CA ILE A 42 2.37 9.27 4.60
C ILE A 42 0.90 9.67 4.58
N THR A 43 0.54 10.54 3.66
CA THR A 43 -0.86 10.89 3.43
C THR A 43 -1.31 10.25 2.12
N LEU A 44 -2.27 9.35 2.24
CA LEU A 44 -2.84 8.66 1.08
C LEU A 44 -4.00 9.46 0.54
N LYS A 45 -4.05 9.63 -0.78
CA LYS A 45 -5.11 10.36 -1.46
C LYS A 45 -5.73 9.47 -2.53
N LEU A 46 -7.06 9.41 -2.53
CA LEU A 46 -7.81 8.58 -3.46
C LEU A 46 -8.86 9.42 -4.18
N LYS A 47 -9.02 9.16 -5.47
CA LYS A 47 -10.14 9.68 -6.23
C LYS A 47 -11.07 8.51 -6.51
N VAL A 48 -12.26 8.52 -5.92
CA VAL A 48 -13.22 7.42 -6.01
C VAL A 48 -14.49 7.91 -6.69
N VAL A 49 -14.91 7.21 -7.73
CA VAL A 49 -16.14 7.53 -8.47
C VAL A 49 -16.92 6.23 -8.65
N ASP A 50 -18.17 6.22 -8.22
CA ASP A 50 -19.05 5.04 -8.31
C ASP A 50 -18.41 3.78 -7.72
N ASP A 51 -17.80 3.92 -6.54
CA ASP A 51 -17.12 2.85 -5.81
C ASP A 51 -15.90 2.26 -6.54
N VAL A 52 -15.39 2.95 -7.56
CA VAL A 52 -14.17 2.57 -8.27
C VAL A 52 -13.08 3.60 -7.97
N ILE A 53 -11.89 3.12 -7.67
CA ILE A 53 -10.72 3.98 -7.45
C ILE A 53 -10.18 4.40 -8.80
N GLU A 54 -10.46 5.65 -9.19
CA GLU A 54 -9.99 6.20 -10.46
C GLU A 54 -8.52 6.55 -10.43
N ASP A 55 -8.05 7.03 -9.27
CA ASP A 55 -6.66 7.43 -9.12
C ASP A 55 -6.25 7.33 -7.65
N ALA A 56 -4.96 7.15 -7.41
CA ALA A 56 -4.40 7.03 -6.07
C ALA A 56 -3.00 7.63 -6.07
N SER A 57 -2.68 8.37 -5.01
CA SER A 57 -1.34 8.93 -4.84
C SER A 57 -1.05 9.07 -3.37
N PHE A 58 0.21 9.38 -3.05
CA PHE A 58 0.59 9.67 -1.67
C PHE A 58 1.62 10.78 -1.63
N ILE A 59 1.66 11.46 -0.50
CA ILE A 59 2.69 12.47 -0.21
C ILE A 59 3.23 12.19 1.18
N GLY A 60 4.34 12.80 1.52
CA GLY A 60 4.98 12.63 2.81
C GLY A 60 6.33 11.95 2.70
N ASP A 61 6.83 11.49 3.84
CA ASP A 61 8.14 10.86 3.92
C ASP A 61 8.09 9.58 4.74
N GLY A 62 9.05 8.72 4.50
CA GLY A 62 9.16 7.47 5.22
C GLY A 62 10.40 6.71 4.79
N CYS A 63 10.56 5.51 5.33
CA CYS A 63 11.67 4.66 4.93
C CYS A 63 11.44 4.11 3.51
N ALA A 64 12.46 3.50 2.95
CA ALA A 64 12.41 2.92 1.62
C ALA A 64 11.25 1.93 1.48
N ILE A 65 11.02 1.11 2.51
CA ILE A 65 9.98 0.08 2.47
C ILE A 65 8.58 0.69 2.51
N SER A 66 8.33 1.68 3.37
CA SER A 66 7.01 2.28 3.48
C SER A 66 6.63 3.02 2.19
N GLN A 67 7.56 3.73 1.60
CA GLN A 67 7.32 4.47 0.37
C GLN A 67 7.13 3.55 -0.83
N ALA A 68 7.98 2.53 -0.96
CA ALA A 68 7.84 1.57 -2.06
C ALA A 68 6.54 0.79 -1.96
N SER A 69 6.17 0.37 -0.75
CA SER A 69 4.91 -0.36 -0.53
C SER A 69 3.71 0.51 -0.87
N ALA A 70 3.72 1.78 -0.49
CA ALA A 70 2.64 2.72 -0.81
C ALA A 70 2.52 2.94 -2.32
N ASP A 71 3.65 3.06 -3.02
CA ASP A 71 3.65 3.24 -4.46
C ASP A 71 3.11 2.02 -5.19
N ILE A 72 3.52 0.82 -4.78
CA ILE A 72 3.02 -0.44 -5.32
C ILE A 72 1.52 -0.56 -5.08
N MET A 73 1.06 -0.23 -3.87
CA MET A 73 -0.35 -0.27 -3.53
C MET A 73 -1.17 0.66 -4.44
N ALA A 74 -0.71 1.91 -4.59
CA ALA A 74 -1.41 2.88 -5.44
C ALA A 74 -1.56 2.34 -6.86
N ASP A 75 -0.49 1.76 -7.40
CA ASP A 75 -0.49 1.19 -8.74
C ASP A 75 -1.50 0.05 -8.86
N MET A 76 -1.60 -0.78 -7.84
CA MET A 76 -2.49 -1.95 -7.86
C MET A 76 -3.96 -1.60 -7.72
N VAL A 77 -4.29 -0.58 -6.93
CA VAL A 77 -5.71 -0.30 -6.63
C VAL A 77 -6.36 0.62 -7.66
N ILE A 78 -5.59 1.32 -8.47
CA ILE A 78 -6.14 2.17 -9.53
C ILE A 78 -6.93 1.30 -10.52
N GLY A 79 -8.16 1.69 -10.77
CA GLY A 79 -9.06 0.95 -11.68
C GLY A 79 -9.86 -0.15 -11.02
N ARG A 80 -9.65 -0.40 -9.74
CA ARG A 80 -10.37 -1.46 -9.02
C ARG A 80 -11.51 -0.89 -8.20
N SER A 81 -12.49 -1.73 -7.93
CA SER A 81 -13.57 -1.36 -7.03
C SER A 81 -13.04 -1.28 -5.60
N LYS A 82 -13.77 -0.53 -4.77
CA LYS A 82 -13.49 -0.46 -3.34
C LYS A 82 -13.38 -1.84 -2.72
N GLU A 83 -14.31 -2.74 -3.04
CA GLU A 83 -14.32 -4.09 -2.48
C GLU A 83 -13.09 -4.88 -2.88
N GLU A 84 -12.69 -4.78 -4.13
CA GLU A 84 -11.50 -5.47 -4.63
C GLU A 84 -10.23 -4.92 -3.97
N ALA A 85 -10.14 -3.60 -3.84
CA ALA A 85 -9.00 -2.96 -3.18
C ALA A 85 -8.88 -3.40 -1.72
N LEU A 86 -10.01 -3.48 -1.01
CA LEU A 86 -10.03 -3.93 0.39
C LEU A 86 -9.62 -5.40 0.51
N ARG A 87 -10.04 -6.22 -0.45
CA ARG A 87 -9.66 -7.64 -0.49
C ARG A 87 -8.14 -7.78 -0.66
N LEU A 88 -7.57 -7.02 -1.58
CA LEU A 88 -6.13 -7.04 -1.80
C LEU A 88 -5.36 -6.52 -0.59
N ALA A 89 -5.87 -5.48 0.07
CA ALA A 89 -5.23 -4.93 1.26
C ALA A 89 -5.19 -5.95 2.39
N GLU A 90 -6.29 -6.66 2.63
CA GLU A 90 -6.33 -7.70 3.65
C GLU A 90 -5.33 -8.81 3.31
N MET A 91 -5.30 -9.21 2.05
CA MET A 91 -4.41 -10.26 1.58
C MET A 91 -2.94 -9.87 1.76
N PHE A 92 -2.59 -8.63 1.39
CA PHE A 92 -1.24 -8.13 1.57
C PHE A 92 -0.83 -8.12 3.05
N ILE A 93 -1.69 -7.63 3.91
CA ILE A 93 -1.40 -7.56 5.35
C ILE A 93 -1.20 -8.97 5.91
N ARG A 94 -2.03 -9.94 5.50
CA ARG A 94 -1.85 -11.34 5.91
C ARG A 94 -0.52 -11.89 5.41
N MET A 95 -0.13 -11.55 4.18
CA MET A 95 1.15 -11.98 3.62
C MET A 95 2.32 -11.49 4.49
N ILE A 96 2.30 -10.21 4.86
CA ILE A 96 3.35 -9.63 5.68
C ILE A 96 3.38 -10.26 7.07
N LYS A 97 2.25 -10.75 7.54
CA LYS A 97 2.17 -11.48 8.82
C LYS A 97 2.51 -12.97 8.68
N GLY A 98 2.78 -13.42 7.46
CA GLY A 98 3.17 -14.81 7.19
C GLY A 98 2.03 -15.79 7.04
N SER A 99 0.83 -15.34 6.73
CA SER A 99 -0.38 -16.17 6.74
C SER A 99 -1.13 -16.14 5.40
N VAL A 100 -0.44 -16.46 4.31
CA VAL A 100 -1.04 -16.53 2.96
C VAL A 100 -0.61 -17.78 2.24
N THR A 101 -1.38 -18.13 1.21
CA THR A 101 -1.03 -19.22 0.29
C THR A 101 -0.17 -18.68 -0.85
N ASN A 102 0.49 -19.58 -1.57
CA ASN A 102 1.27 -19.20 -2.75
C ASN A 102 0.38 -18.60 -3.84
N GLU A 103 -0.84 -19.07 -3.96
CA GLU A 103 -1.80 -18.56 -4.93
C GLU A 103 -2.17 -17.10 -4.62
N GLU A 104 -2.33 -16.80 -3.33
CA GLU A 104 -2.61 -15.42 -2.91
C GLU A 104 -1.42 -14.49 -3.15
N ILE A 105 -0.21 -14.99 -2.96
CA ILE A 105 0.99 -14.21 -3.27
C ILE A 105 1.03 -13.87 -4.76
N ASP A 106 0.71 -14.83 -5.61
CA ASP A 106 0.67 -14.60 -7.06
C ASP A 106 -0.39 -13.57 -7.43
N GLU A 107 -1.53 -13.61 -6.75
CA GLU A 107 -2.60 -12.66 -6.98
C GLU A 107 -2.22 -11.23 -6.60
N LEU A 108 -1.31 -11.08 -5.65
CA LEU A 108 -0.78 -9.77 -5.24
C LEU A 108 0.21 -9.18 -6.24
N GLU A 109 0.54 -9.92 -7.29
CA GLU A 109 1.41 -9.46 -8.36
C GLU A 109 2.73 -8.90 -7.83
N GLU A 110 3.08 -7.67 -8.19
CA GLU A 110 4.33 -7.04 -7.75
C GLU A 110 4.42 -6.90 -6.23
N ALA A 111 3.29 -6.69 -5.56
CA ALA A 111 3.27 -6.58 -4.11
C ALA A 111 3.72 -7.88 -3.44
N GLY A 112 3.54 -9.01 -4.11
CA GLY A 112 4.01 -10.31 -3.62
C GLY A 112 5.52 -10.38 -3.42
N ALA A 113 6.27 -9.53 -4.10
CA ALA A 113 7.72 -9.46 -3.94
C ALA A 113 8.13 -9.00 -2.54
N LEU A 114 7.23 -8.40 -1.79
CA LEU A 114 7.51 -7.94 -0.42
C LEU A 114 7.27 -9.01 0.64
N LYS A 115 6.96 -10.23 0.23
CA LYS A 115 6.63 -11.32 1.16
C LYS A 115 7.69 -11.59 2.23
N ASP A 116 8.96 -11.40 1.88
CA ASP A 116 10.06 -11.69 2.80
C ASP A 116 10.14 -10.72 3.98
N ILE A 117 9.41 -9.61 3.91
CA ILE A 117 9.34 -8.67 5.03
C ILE A 117 8.68 -9.33 6.25
N SER A 118 7.91 -10.40 6.04
CA SER A 118 7.35 -11.18 7.15
C SER A 118 8.45 -11.68 8.12
N HIS A 119 9.68 -11.82 7.63
CA HIS A 119 10.83 -12.25 8.43
C HIS A 119 11.61 -11.06 9.01
N MET A 120 11.11 -9.86 8.85
CA MET A 120 11.79 -8.62 9.28
C MET A 120 10.86 -7.82 10.21
N PRO A 121 10.71 -8.26 11.48
CA PRO A 121 9.72 -7.66 12.38
C PRO A 121 9.78 -6.13 12.49
N ALA A 122 10.97 -5.56 12.42
CA ALA A 122 11.14 -4.10 12.51
C ALA A 122 10.57 -3.37 11.29
N ARG A 123 10.33 -4.08 10.19
CA ARG A 123 9.85 -3.48 8.94
C ARG A 123 8.41 -3.81 8.62
N VAL A 124 7.79 -4.70 9.38
CA VAL A 124 6.39 -5.09 9.13
C VAL A 124 5.47 -3.88 9.14
N LYS A 125 5.60 -3.02 10.15
CA LYS A 125 4.76 -1.81 10.27
C LYS A 125 4.99 -0.85 9.11
N CYS A 126 6.21 -0.76 8.61
CA CYS A 126 6.53 0.08 7.46
C CYS A 126 5.82 -0.41 6.20
N ALA A 127 5.87 -1.71 5.98
CA ALA A 127 5.29 -2.32 4.78
C ALA A 127 3.77 -2.19 4.74
N VAL A 128 3.09 -2.29 5.87
CA VAL A 128 1.62 -2.29 5.91
C VAL A 128 1.00 -0.91 6.06
N LEU A 129 1.80 0.13 6.32
CA LEU A 129 1.27 1.46 6.63
C LEU A 129 0.27 1.97 5.58
N GLY A 130 0.67 1.98 4.31
CA GLY A 130 -0.20 2.46 3.24
C GLY A 130 -1.46 1.62 3.10
N TRP A 131 -1.33 0.31 3.23
CA TRP A 131 -2.46 -0.62 3.09
C TRP A 131 -3.45 -0.47 4.24
N HIS A 132 -2.98 -0.28 5.47
CA HIS A 132 -3.86 0.02 6.62
C HIS A 132 -4.55 1.37 6.44
N THR A 133 -3.83 2.35 5.93
CA THR A 133 -4.41 3.68 5.69
C THR A 133 -5.53 3.58 4.66
N LEU A 134 -5.34 2.76 3.63
CA LEU A 134 -6.39 2.50 2.64
C LEU A 134 -7.64 1.91 3.29
N GLN A 135 -7.46 0.92 4.15
CA GLN A 135 -8.58 0.31 4.88
C GLN A 135 -9.30 1.34 5.74
N GLU A 136 -8.55 2.18 6.44
CA GLU A 136 -9.14 3.20 7.31
C GLU A 136 -9.94 4.24 6.53
N ILE A 137 -9.48 4.62 5.35
CA ILE A 137 -10.21 5.55 4.50
C ILE A 137 -11.62 5.04 4.24
N PHE A 138 -11.73 3.78 3.83
CA PHE A 138 -13.03 3.21 3.49
C PHE A 138 -13.89 2.93 4.71
N GLU A 139 -13.29 2.54 5.83
CA GLU A 139 -14.01 2.36 7.09
C GLU A 139 -14.66 3.66 7.54
N LYS A 140 -13.88 4.74 7.59
CA LYS A 140 -14.37 6.04 8.06
C LYS A 140 -15.43 6.62 7.16
N ASN A 141 -15.30 6.40 5.86
CA ASN A 141 -16.25 6.98 4.90
C ASN A 141 -17.50 6.13 4.72
N GLU A 142 -17.46 4.85 5.01
CA GLU A 142 -18.67 4.03 5.09
C GLU A 142 -19.56 4.53 6.21
N ASP A 143 -18.96 4.78 7.38
CA ASP A 143 -19.70 5.30 8.53
C ASP A 143 -20.32 6.67 8.22
N ALA A 144 -19.62 7.50 7.46
CA ALA A 144 -20.09 8.82 7.08
C ALA A 144 -21.28 8.76 6.12
N ASN A 145 -21.38 7.69 5.33
CA ASN A 145 -22.43 7.51 4.32
C ASN A 145 -23.68 6.79 4.86
N THR A 146 -23.60 6.31 6.07
CA THR A 146 -24.75 5.68 6.73
C THR A 146 -25.44 6.63 7.68
#